data_c930748b49e8c50d9e10ab69880715ae
#
_entry.id   c930748b49e8c50d9e10ab69880715ae
#
_cell.length_a   1.000
_cell.length_b   1.000
_cell.length_c   1.000
_cell.angle_alpha   90.00
_cell.angle_beta   90.00
_cell.angle_gamma   90.00
#
_symmetry.space_group_name_H-M   'P 1'
#
loop_
_entity.id
_entity.type
_entity.pdbx_description
1 polymer ?
#
loop_
_entity_poly.entity_id
_entity_poly.type
_entity_poly.pdbx_seq_one_letter_code
_entity_poly.pdbx_strand_id
1 'polypeptide(L)'
;MDLDRSPRSPAPRITRINPDQLHKPPGYHHITIVESGRTAFLAGQCPVDISGALVGADDIAVQIDQVVSNSAIALAAVGAQPGHVVRSVVYVVSDDTAVLAAVWRRLTHSVIAAAFTTASTLLGVSRLGFPGQLIEIDLTAALLDKAVGSGEREHDR
;
A
#
# COMPACT_ATOMS: atom_id res chain seq x y z
N MET A 1 26.62 -6.03 31.43
CA MET A 1 25.25 -6.44 31.03
C MET A 1 25.08 -5.96 29.60
N ASP A 2 25.60 -6.77 28.67
CA ASP A 2 25.64 -6.42 27.25
C ASP A 2 24.28 -6.76 26.63
N LEU A 3 23.59 -5.71 26.17
CA LEU A 3 22.32 -5.86 25.47
C LEU A 3 22.63 -6.36 24.06
N ASP A 4 22.17 -7.56 23.77
CA ASP A 4 22.14 -8.19 22.45
C ASP A 4 21.69 -7.19 21.37
N ARG A 5 22.65 -6.66 20.60
CA ARG A 5 22.42 -5.91 19.38
C ARG A 5 22.51 -6.86 18.20
N SER A 6 21.51 -7.74 18.05
CA SER A 6 21.32 -8.41 16.77
C SER A 6 21.20 -7.36 15.66
N PRO A 7 21.96 -7.47 14.56
CA PRO A 7 21.87 -6.50 13.47
C PRO A 7 20.47 -6.55 12.88
N ARG A 8 19.72 -5.45 13.03
CA ARG A 8 18.43 -5.30 12.32
C ARG A 8 18.72 -5.37 10.84
N SER A 9 18.03 -6.25 10.14
CA SER A 9 18.08 -6.30 8.68
C SER A 9 17.82 -4.90 8.13
N PRO A 10 18.62 -4.41 7.17
CA PRO A 10 18.46 -3.07 6.64
C PRO A 10 17.07 -2.90 6.02
N ALA A 11 16.49 -1.72 6.19
CA ALA A 11 15.23 -1.37 5.52
C ALA A 11 15.36 -1.55 4.00
N PRO A 12 14.26 -1.89 3.28
CA PRO A 12 14.31 -2.02 1.83
C PRO A 12 14.81 -0.70 1.23
N ARG A 13 15.74 -0.78 0.28
CA ARG A 13 16.24 0.40 -0.43
C ARG A 13 15.22 0.77 -1.50
N ILE A 14 14.49 1.84 -1.24
CA ILE A 14 13.46 2.36 -2.14
C ILE A 14 13.90 3.75 -2.57
N THR A 15 14.06 3.95 -3.87
CA THR A 15 14.36 5.25 -4.48
C THR A 15 13.17 5.71 -5.30
N ARG A 16 12.80 6.98 -5.14
CA ARG A 16 11.69 7.61 -5.89
C ARG A 16 12.24 8.73 -6.74
N ILE A 17 11.86 8.77 -8.02
CA ILE A 17 12.44 9.67 -9.02
C ILE A 17 11.33 10.35 -9.81
N ASN A 18 11.53 11.65 -10.05
CA ASN A 18 10.74 12.44 -11.00
C ASN A 18 11.71 13.00 -12.05
N PRO A 19 11.72 12.49 -13.29
CA PRO A 19 12.54 13.05 -14.38
C PRO A 19 12.15 14.51 -14.67
N ASP A 20 13.14 15.36 -14.89
CA ASP A 20 12.93 16.79 -15.14
C ASP A 20 12.12 17.08 -16.42
N GLN A 21 12.11 16.13 -17.37
CA GLN A 21 11.37 16.24 -18.63
C GLN A 21 9.87 15.88 -18.48
N LEU A 22 9.44 15.41 -17.32
CA LEU A 22 8.04 15.08 -17.04
C LEU A 22 7.40 16.15 -16.15
N HIS A 23 6.06 16.22 -16.17
CA HIS A 23 5.35 17.15 -15.31
C HIS A 23 5.63 16.88 -13.83
N LYS A 24 5.57 17.91 -12.99
CA LYS A 24 5.66 17.75 -11.53
C LYS A 24 4.39 17.05 -11.00
N PRO A 25 4.49 15.85 -10.44
CA PRO A 25 3.30 15.13 -9.98
C PRO A 25 2.75 15.70 -8.67
N PRO A 26 1.43 15.63 -8.45
CA PRO A 26 0.79 16.11 -7.22
C PRO A 26 0.89 15.07 -6.09
N GLY A 27 2.10 14.88 -5.55
CA GLY A 27 2.31 14.07 -4.34
C GLY A 27 2.72 12.61 -4.57
N TYR A 28 2.69 12.10 -5.80
CA TYR A 28 3.25 10.78 -6.14
C TYR A 28 4.62 10.94 -6.82
N HIS A 29 5.27 9.84 -7.24
CA HIS A 29 6.49 9.84 -8.04
C HIS A 29 6.26 9.08 -9.33
N HIS A 30 6.91 9.54 -10.41
CA HIS A 30 6.83 8.87 -11.70
C HIS A 30 7.45 7.47 -11.67
N ILE A 31 8.54 7.32 -10.92
CA ILE A 31 9.33 6.08 -10.86
C ILE A 31 9.61 5.72 -9.41
N THR A 32 9.46 4.45 -9.09
CA THR A 32 9.93 3.87 -7.84
C THR A 32 10.84 2.69 -8.17
N ILE A 33 12.05 2.69 -7.61
CA ILE A 33 13.04 1.64 -7.75
C ILE A 33 13.16 0.91 -6.42
N VAL A 34 13.15 -0.42 -6.48
CA VAL A 34 13.45 -1.31 -5.35
C VAL A 34 14.72 -2.06 -5.71
N GLU A 35 15.76 -1.94 -4.88
CA GLU A 35 17.07 -2.50 -5.19
C GLU A 35 17.09 -4.03 -5.09
N SER A 36 16.61 -4.56 -3.99
CA SER A 36 16.55 -6.01 -3.75
C SER A 36 15.69 -6.30 -2.54
N GLY A 37 15.30 -7.55 -2.36
CA GLY A 37 14.54 -7.99 -1.23
C GLY A 37 13.26 -8.72 -1.62
N ARG A 38 12.45 -9.03 -0.63
CA ARG A 38 11.15 -9.68 -0.83
C ARG A 38 10.10 -8.64 -1.19
N THR A 39 9.14 -9.07 -1.97
CA THR A 39 8.00 -8.25 -2.38
C THR A 39 6.70 -8.90 -1.93
N ALA A 40 5.80 -8.11 -1.38
CA ALA A 40 4.43 -8.51 -1.09
C ALA A 40 3.49 -7.87 -2.11
N PHE A 41 2.69 -8.70 -2.76
CA PHE A 41 1.57 -8.29 -3.61
C PHE A 41 0.30 -8.43 -2.78
N LEU A 42 -0.36 -7.33 -2.49
CA LEU A 42 -1.63 -7.35 -1.78
C LEU A 42 -2.76 -7.48 -2.79
N ALA A 43 -3.77 -8.28 -2.45
CA ALA A 43 -5.01 -8.26 -3.22
C ALA A 43 -5.68 -6.89 -3.12
N GLY A 44 -6.52 -6.53 -4.10
CA GLY A 44 -7.31 -5.31 -4.03
C GLY A 44 -8.12 -5.26 -2.74
N GLN A 45 -7.93 -4.22 -1.96
CA GLN A 45 -8.64 -4.03 -0.70
C GLN A 45 -9.97 -3.36 -0.98
N CYS A 46 -11.03 -4.08 -0.65
CA CYS A 46 -12.42 -3.67 -0.84
C CYS A 46 -13.01 -3.14 0.49
N PRO A 47 -14.09 -2.33 0.45
CA PRO A 47 -14.70 -1.77 1.66
C PRO A 47 -15.63 -2.79 2.34
N VAL A 48 -15.10 -3.94 2.70
CA VAL A 48 -15.83 -5.01 3.39
C VAL A 48 -15.25 -5.23 4.78
N ASP A 49 -16.10 -5.60 5.71
CA ASP A 49 -15.70 -5.97 7.06
C ASP A 49 -15.18 -7.42 7.15
N ILE A 50 -14.84 -7.87 8.36
CA ILE A 50 -14.33 -9.21 8.60
C ILE A 50 -15.34 -10.31 8.23
N SER A 51 -16.64 -10.01 8.22
CA SER A 51 -17.70 -10.94 7.79
C SER A 51 -17.88 -10.97 6.26
N GLY A 52 -17.20 -10.08 5.52
CA GLY A 52 -17.36 -9.91 4.09
C GLY A 52 -18.53 -9.01 3.70
N ALA A 53 -19.16 -8.34 4.65
CA ALA A 53 -20.26 -7.41 4.38
C ALA A 53 -19.73 -6.04 3.93
N LEU A 54 -20.40 -5.44 2.93
CA LEU A 54 -20.08 -4.08 2.47
C LEU A 54 -20.31 -3.07 3.60
N VAL A 55 -19.33 -2.20 3.84
CA VAL A 55 -19.40 -1.08 4.78
C VAL A 55 -19.58 0.22 4.00
N GLY A 56 -20.51 1.07 4.40
CA GLY A 56 -20.72 2.36 3.77
C GLY A 56 -21.46 2.27 2.43
N ALA A 57 -22.58 1.56 2.36
CA ALA A 57 -23.44 1.56 1.17
C ALA A 57 -23.77 3.00 0.77
N ASP A 58 -23.58 3.33 -0.51
CA ASP A 58 -23.80 4.67 -1.10
C ASP A 58 -22.98 5.81 -0.46
N ASP A 59 -21.99 5.51 0.38
CA ASP A 59 -21.12 6.49 1.05
C ASP A 59 -19.64 6.21 0.75
N ILE A 60 -19.11 6.91 -0.25
CA ILE A 60 -17.70 6.75 -0.65
C ILE A 60 -16.71 7.13 0.45
N ALA A 61 -17.06 8.09 1.34
CA ALA A 61 -16.17 8.49 2.41
C ALA A 61 -16.00 7.39 3.45
N VAL A 62 -17.09 6.73 3.83
CA VAL A 62 -17.07 5.57 4.73
C VAL A 62 -16.36 4.40 4.08
N GLN A 63 -16.57 4.16 2.78
CA GLN A 63 -15.86 3.11 2.05
C GLN A 63 -14.36 3.37 1.99
N ILE A 64 -13.92 4.62 1.79
CA ILE A 64 -12.50 4.97 1.82
C ILE A 64 -11.89 4.63 3.18
N ASP A 65 -12.54 4.99 4.27
CA ASP A 65 -12.03 4.70 5.61
C ASP A 65 -11.90 3.19 5.86
N GLN A 66 -12.82 2.40 5.35
CA GLN A 66 -12.77 0.94 5.46
C GLN A 66 -11.61 0.34 4.63
N VAL A 67 -11.41 0.75 3.37
CA VAL A 67 -10.30 0.23 2.56
C VAL A 67 -8.95 0.69 3.08
N VAL A 68 -8.85 1.88 3.66
CA VAL A 68 -7.65 2.36 4.35
C VAL A 68 -7.33 1.49 5.55
N SER A 69 -8.33 1.17 6.39
CA SER A 69 -8.18 0.27 7.53
C SER A 69 -7.74 -1.13 7.08
N ASN A 70 -8.40 -1.71 6.09
CA ASN A 70 -8.07 -3.02 5.56
C ASN A 70 -6.64 -3.06 4.97
N SER A 71 -6.25 -2.02 4.24
CA SER A 71 -4.90 -1.88 3.69
C SER A 71 -3.83 -1.79 4.78
N ALA A 72 -4.09 -1.04 5.85
CA ALA A 72 -3.18 -0.94 6.99
C ALA A 72 -2.99 -2.30 7.69
N ILE A 73 -4.08 -3.05 7.87
CA ILE A 73 -4.04 -4.40 8.45
C ILE A 73 -3.24 -5.35 7.55
N ALA A 74 -3.48 -5.33 6.24
CA ALA A 74 -2.78 -6.19 5.29
C ALA A 74 -1.28 -5.90 5.23
N LEU A 75 -0.87 -4.62 5.23
CA LEU A 75 0.53 -4.22 5.31
C LEU A 75 1.19 -4.68 6.61
N ALA A 76 0.53 -4.47 7.74
CA ALA A 76 1.04 -4.88 9.05
C ALA A 76 1.22 -6.41 9.15
N ALA A 77 0.33 -7.19 8.54
CA ALA A 77 0.39 -8.64 8.54
C ALA A 77 1.66 -9.22 7.88
N VAL A 78 2.29 -8.45 6.98
CA VAL A 78 3.56 -8.82 6.33
C VAL A 78 4.76 -8.03 6.86
N GLY A 79 4.58 -7.28 7.95
CA GLY A 79 5.63 -6.46 8.56
C GLY A 79 5.99 -5.23 7.74
N ALA A 80 5.12 -4.78 6.84
CA ALA A 80 5.31 -3.58 6.04
C ALA A 80 4.64 -2.37 6.69
N GLN A 81 5.19 -1.20 6.43
CA GLN A 81 4.61 0.10 6.74
C GLN A 81 4.12 0.77 5.45
N PRO A 82 3.22 1.75 5.51
CA PRO A 82 2.77 2.47 4.32
C PRO A 82 3.90 3.03 3.44
N GLY A 83 5.00 3.50 4.05
CA GLY A 83 6.20 3.98 3.34
C GLY A 83 6.98 2.89 2.58
N HIS A 84 6.71 1.62 2.82
CA HIS A 84 7.29 0.50 2.08
C HIS A 84 6.52 0.17 0.79
N VAL A 85 5.36 0.79 0.56
CA VAL A 85 4.60 0.62 -0.68
C VAL A 85 5.41 1.22 -1.84
N VAL A 86 5.54 0.44 -2.91
CA VAL A 86 6.32 0.78 -4.10
C VAL A 86 5.44 0.98 -5.33
N ARG A 87 4.20 0.54 -5.27
CA ARG A 87 3.16 0.79 -6.26
C ARG A 87 1.80 0.81 -5.58
N SER A 88 0.96 1.77 -5.99
CA SER A 88 -0.46 1.81 -5.62
C SER A 88 -1.33 2.01 -6.86
N VAL A 89 -2.46 1.34 -6.91
CA VAL A 89 -3.52 1.58 -7.89
C VAL A 89 -4.82 1.77 -7.15
N VAL A 90 -5.51 2.85 -7.46
CA VAL A 90 -6.80 3.22 -6.87
C VAL A 90 -7.87 3.20 -7.95
N TYR A 91 -8.89 2.39 -7.72
CA TYR A 91 -10.06 2.28 -8.59
C TYR A 91 -11.26 2.91 -7.91
N VAL A 92 -11.95 3.80 -8.60
CA VAL A 92 -13.12 4.52 -8.10
C VAL A 92 -14.27 4.38 -9.09
N VAL A 93 -15.44 3.97 -8.63
CA VAL A 93 -16.65 3.92 -9.47
C VAL A 93 -17.18 5.34 -9.64
N SER A 94 -16.68 6.03 -10.65
CA SER A 94 -17.10 7.37 -11.04
C SER A 94 -16.57 7.72 -12.43
N ASP A 95 -17.31 8.50 -13.17
CA ASP A 95 -16.90 9.20 -14.39
C ASP A 95 -16.61 10.70 -14.15
N ASP A 96 -16.82 11.18 -12.91
CA ASP A 96 -16.58 12.56 -12.50
C ASP A 96 -15.13 12.72 -11.95
N THR A 97 -14.33 13.52 -12.64
CA THR A 97 -12.95 13.83 -12.23
C THR A 97 -12.88 14.58 -10.89
N ALA A 98 -13.92 15.33 -10.49
CA ALA A 98 -13.96 15.99 -9.20
C ALA A 98 -14.08 14.98 -8.05
N VAL A 99 -14.84 13.89 -8.26
CA VAL A 99 -14.92 12.77 -7.31
C VAL A 99 -13.57 12.09 -7.18
N LEU A 100 -12.90 11.80 -8.30
CA LEU A 100 -11.55 11.19 -8.28
C LEU A 100 -10.55 12.06 -7.51
N ALA A 101 -10.57 13.38 -7.73
CA ALA A 101 -9.71 14.32 -7.00
C ALA A 101 -10.01 14.35 -5.50
N ALA A 102 -11.28 14.28 -5.10
CA ALA A 102 -11.69 14.24 -3.71
C ALA A 102 -11.23 12.93 -3.02
N VAL A 103 -11.35 11.79 -3.69
CA VAL A 103 -10.86 10.50 -3.21
C VAL A 103 -9.34 10.56 -3.01
N TRP A 104 -8.59 11.05 -4.00
CA TRP A 104 -7.14 11.20 -3.91
C TRP A 104 -6.73 12.03 -2.70
N ARG A 105 -7.36 13.20 -2.50
CA ARG A 105 -7.09 14.04 -1.32
C ARG A 105 -7.32 13.29 -0.01
N ARG A 106 -8.42 12.55 0.10
CA ARG A 106 -8.74 11.82 1.34
C ARG A 106 -7.68 10.73 1.61
N LEU A 107 -7.26 9.98 0.60
CA LEU A 107 -6.24 8.95 0.70
C LEU A 107 -4.87 9.54 1.09
N THR A 108 -4.45 10.64 0.46
CA THR A 108 -3.16 11.29 0.74
C THR A 108 -3.12 12.04 2.08
N HIS A 109 -4.24 12.13 2.81
CA HIS A 109 -4.34 12.63 4.18
C HIS A 109 -4.73 11.53 5.19
N SER A 110 -4.79 10.29 4.77
CA SER A 110 -5.14 9.15 5.63
C SER A 110 -3.93 8.65 6.42
N VAL A 111 -4.17 7.68 7.33
CA VAL A 111 -3.11 7.02 8.11
C VAL A 111 -2.14 6.21 7.25
N ILE A 112 -2.50 5.87 6.02
CA ILE A 112 -1.61 5.22 5.05
C ILE A 112 -1.13 6.17 3.94
N ALA A 113 -1.17 7.49 4.16
CA ALA A 113 -0.81 8.51 3.16
C ALA A 113 0.52 8.23 2.45
N ALA A 114 1.52 7.71 3.16
CA ALA A 114 2.83 7.38 2.60
C ALA A 114 2.77 6.29 1.50
N ALA A 115 1.70 5.47 1.46
CA ALA A 115 1.50 4.46 0.41
C ALA A 115 1.20 5.08 -0.97
N PHE A 116 0.85 6.36 -1.03
CA PHE A 116 0.47 7.05 -2.26
C PHE A 116 1.57 8.00 -2.77
N THR A 117 2.73 8.06 -2.11
CA THR A 117 3.89 8.87 -2.53
C THR A 117 4.78 8.18 -3.56
N THR A 118 4.50 6.93 -3.87
CA THR A 118 5.23 6.07 -4.80
C THR A 118 4.68 6.15 -6.23
N ALA A 119 5.05 5.22 -7.11
CA ALA A 119 4.43 5.06 -8.42
C ALA A 119 2.95 4.70 -8.24
N SER A 120 2.06 5.66 -8.48
CA SER A 120 0.63 5.55 -8.20
C SER A 120 -0.20 5.80 -9.45
N THR A 121 -1.35 5.12 -9.51
CA THR A 121 -2.34 5.28 -10.58
C THR A 121 -3.72 5.44 -9.96
N LEU A 122 -4.51 6.37 -10.46
CA LEU A 122 -5.91 6.60 -10.07
C LEU A 122 -6.81 6.46 -11.30
N LEU A 123 -7.85 5.64 -11.20
CA LEU A 123 -8.74 5.30 -12.30
C LEU A 123 -10.21 5.45 -11.90
N GLY A 124 -10.99 6.07 -12.76
CA GLY A 124 -12.44 5.93 -12.77
C GLY A 124 -12.83 4.66 -13.50
N VAL A 125 -13.71 3.86 -12.92
CA VAL A 125 -14.20 2.60 -13.49
C VAL A 125 -15.71 2.53 -13.44
N SER A 126 -16.32 1.72 -14.30
CA SER A 126 -17.78 1.59 -14.36
C SER A 126 -18.38 0.75 -13.23
N ARG A 127 -17.62 -0.22 -12.70
CA ARG A 127 -18.01 -1.07 -11.56
C ARG A 127 -16.82 -1.81 -10.96
N LEU A 128 -17.02 -2.30 -9.76
CA LEU A 128 -16.08 -3.17 -9.01
C LEU A 128 -16.77 -4.48 -8.64
N GLY A 129 -16.03 -5.37 -7.95
CA GLY A 129 -16.44 -6.76 -7.77
C GLY A 129 -17.64 -6.98 -6.85
N PHE A 130 -17.84 -6.14 -5.83
CA PHE A 130 -18.96 -6.28 -4.90
C PHE A 130 -20.11 -5.33 -5.28
N PRO A 131 -21.38 -5.75 -5.15
CA PRO A 131 -22.51 -4.85 -5.31
C PRO A 131 -22.42 -3.64 -4.37
N GLY A 132 -22.53 -2.41 -4.92
CA GLY A 132 -22.43 -1.17 -4.14
C GLY A 132 -21.02 -0.73 -3.78
N GLN A 133 -19.99 -1.46 -4.18
CA GLN A 133 -18.59 -1.08 -4.01
C GLN A 133 -18.24 0.14 -4.87
N LEU A 134 -17.66 1.17 -4.26
CA LEU A 134 -17.31 2.43 -4.92
C LEU A 134 -15.79 2.66 -5.03
N ILE A 135 -14.98 1.93 -4.25
CA ILE A 135 -13.53 2.06 -4.24
C ILE A 135 -12.85 0.72 -4.02
N GLU A 136 -11.65 0.58 -4.59
CA GLU A 136 -10.71 -0.51 -4.33
C GLU A 136 -9.28 0.02 -4.39
N ILE A 137 -8.40 -0.51 -3.55
CA ILE A 137 -6.97 -0.15 -3.52
C ILE A 137 -6.12 -1.39 -3.69
N ASP A 138 -5.23 -1.37 -4.67
CA ASP A 138 -4.24 -2.40 -4.95
C ASP A 138 -2.85 -1.90 -4.59
N LEU A 139 -2.12 -2.62 -3.74
CA LEU A 139 -0.82 -2.23 -3.22
C LEU A 139 0.23 -3.31 -3.46
N THR A 140 1.45 -2.86 -3.77
CA THR A 140 2.65 -3.70 -3.76
C THR A 140 3.67 -3.09 -2.80
N ALA A 141 4.23 -3.88 -1.89
CA ALA A 141 5.18 -3.41 -0.89
C ALA A 141 6.52 -4.14 -0.96
N ALA A 142 7.60 -3.39 -0.77
CA ALA A 142 8.93 -3.96 -0.54
C ALA A 142 9.06 -4.33 0.95
N LEU A 143 9.56 -5.53 1.23
CA LEU A 143 9.70 -6.05 2.59
C LEU A 143 11.15 -6.01 3.05
N LEU A 144 11.33 -5.95 4.36
CA LEU A 144 12.63 -6.23 4.99
C LEU A 144 13.06 -7.66 4.68
N ASP A 145 14.34 -7.86 4.47
CA ASP A 145 14.90 -9.22 4.44
C ASP A 145 14.66 -9.89 5.79
N LYS A 146 14.35 -11.17 5.78
CA LYS A 146 14.33 -11.94 7.03
C LYS A 146 15.75 -11.94 7.59
N ALA A 147 15.89 -11.65 8.89
CA ALA A 147 17.16 -11.93 9.56
C ALA A 147 17.55 -13.38 9.27
N VAL A 148 18.76 -13.59 8.75
CA VAL A 148 19.32 -14.93 8.56
C VAL A 148 19.46 -15.48 9.98
N GLY A 149 18.55 -16.41 10.36
CA GLY A 149 18.67 -17.15 11.59
C GLY A 149 20.02 -17.83 11.58
N SER A 150 20.81 -17.60 12.61
CA SER A 150 22.02 -18.39 12.89
C SER A 150 21.58 -19.85 12.98
N GLY A 151 21.73 -20.58 11.87
CA GLY A 151 21.51 -22.01 11.86
C GLY A 151 22.48 -22.65 12.85
N GLU A 152 21.95 -23.20 13.92
CA GLU A 152 22.63 -24.16 14.76
C GLU A 152 23.13 -25.27 13.82
N ARG A 153 24.43 -25.30 13.62
CA ARG A 153 25.08 -26.49 13.08
C ARG A 153 25.07 -27.49 14.23
N GLU A 154 24.09 -28.33 14.22
CA GLU A 154 24.13 -29.56 15.01
C GLU A 154 25.33 -30.35 14.53
N HIS A 155 26.40 -30.39 15.35
CA HIS A 155 27.55 -31.25 15.18
C HIS A 155 27.13 -32.61 15.69
N ASP A 156 26.73 -33.45 14.76
CA ASP A 156 26.56 -34.88 15.02
C ASP A 156 27.95 -35.49 15.27
N ARG A 157 28.10 -36.07 16.46
CA ARG A 157 29.22 -36.96 16.82
C ARG A 157 28.66 -38.34 17.11
#